data_bdd3d6897fae0f153d31a9e5f278e24d
#
_entry.id   bdd3d6897fae0f153d31a9e5f278e24d
#
_cell.length_a   1.000
_cell.length_b   1.000
_cell.length_c   1.000
_cell.angle_alpha   90.00
_cell.angle_beta   90.00
_cell.angle_gamma   90.00
#
_symmetry.space_group_name_H-M   'P 1'
#
loop_
_entity.id
_entity.type
_entity.pdbx_description
1 polymer ?
#
loop_
_entity_poly.entity_id
_entity_poly.type
_entity_poly.pdbx_seq_one_letter_code
_entity_poly.pdbx_strand_id
1 'polypeptide(L)'
;MPRGYQRMGRVLLLRLPPPLRVHGNVIADAWRQELGVETVLVPRGPVQGELRQPQLLVFGEPSTETEVMEHGSRWRLDARQLMFAAGNRVERLRFARLVQRGERVADLFAGIGYFTIPAARAEPRARFVAVEKNPTAYRYLEENVRLNRVDAQVRPILGDNREVPLEARSFDRILLGYLPSSLPWVARALSLLARPAGSLHLHLVVEARDALRQAESAVSAVLDREGAEPVAPLRGREVKPYGPGRTHVVVDATVRGP
;
A
#
# COMPACT_ATOMS: atom_id res chain seq x y z
N MET A 1 6.16 -14.58 26.33
CA MET A 1 6.51 -13.51 25.35
C MET A 1 5.28 -13.22 24.49
N PRO A 2 4.92 -11.95 24.23
CA PRO A 2 3.82 -11.59 23.31
C PRO A 2 4.10 -12.13 21.90
N ARG A 3 3.13 -12.80 21.28
CA ARG A 3 3.31 -13.42 19.95
C ARG A 3 3.07 -12.47 18.77
N GLY A 4 2.73 -11.20 19.02
CA GLY A 4 2.37 -10.24 17.96
C GLY A 4 3.45 -9.19 17.72
N TYR A 5 4.48 -9.53 16.97
CA TYR A 5 5.50 -8.55 16.56
C TYR A 5 5.79 -8.59 15.06
N GLN A 6 6.34 -7.50 14.55
CA GLN A 6 6.87 -7.40 13.19
C GLN A 6 8.28 -6.79 13.27
N ARG A 7 9.27 -7.52 12.76
CA ARG A 7 10.63 -6.98 12.60
C ARG A 7 10.74 -6.24 11.27
N MET A 8 11.29 -5.05 11.34
CA MET A 8 11.60 -4.20 10.19
C MET A 8 13.08 -3.79 10.30
N GLY A 9 13.97 -4.60 9.73
CA GLY A 9 15.42 -4.40 9.89
C GLY A 9 15.84 -4.34 11.35
N ARG A 10 16.32 -3.17 11.80
CA ARG A 10 16.72 -2.88 13.18
C ARG A 10 15.61 -2.40 14.11
N VAL A 11 14.39 -2.22 13.57
CA VAL A 11 13.23 -1.78 14.35
C VAL A 11 12.25 -2.93 14.53
N LEU A 12 11.69 -3.04 15.73
CA LEU A 12 10.64 -4.00 16.08
C LEU A 12 9.33 -3.25 16.33
N LEU A 13 8.27 -3.61 15.64
CA LEU A 13 6.91 -3.20 15.99
C LEU A 13 6.29 -4.29 16.87
N LEU A 14 6.04 -3.97 18.14
CA LEU A 14 5.54 -4.90 19.15
C LEU A 14 4.13 -4.50 19.63
N ARG A 15 3.17 -5.39 19.54
CA ARG A 15 1.83 -5.16 20.09
C ARG A 15 1.80 -5.55 21.56
N LEU A 16 1.72 -4.55 22.44
CA LEU A 16 1.53 -4.75 23.87
C LEU A 16 0.08 -4.47 24.27
N PRO A 17 -0.56 -5.41 24.98
CA PRO A 17 -1.83 -5.16 25.67
C PRO A 17 -1.71 -3.94 26.61
N PRO A 18 -2.77 -3.13 26.77
CA PRO A 18 -2.70 -1.91 27.58
C PRO A 18 -2.11 -2.09 28.97
N PRO A 19 -2.43 -3.17 29.75
CA PRO A 19 -1.85 -3.36 31.09
C PRO A 19 -0.34 -3.57 31.09
N LEU A 20 0.25 -4.08 29.99
CA LEU A 20 1.70 -4.32 29.90
C LEU A 20 2.50 -3.07 29.46
N ARG A 21 1.83 -2.01 29.04
CA ARG A 21 2.51 -0.80 28.54
C ARG A 21 3.28 -0.05 29.63
N VAL A 22 2.87 -0.19 30.89
CA VAL A 22 3.61 0.39 32.04
C VAL A 22 5.00 -0.25 32.20
N HIS A 23 5.15 -1.49 31.74
CA HIS A 23 6.42 -2.22 31.75
C HIS A 23 7.14 -2.17 30.40
N GLY A 24 6.75 -1.21 29.52
CA GLY A 24 7.21 -1.12 28.14
C GLY A 24 8.73 -1.09 28.01
N ASN A 25 9.44 -0.37 28.87
CA ASN A 25 10.92 -0.31 28.87
C ASN A 25 11.54 -1.70 29.07
N VAL A 26 11.16 -2.39 30.15
CA VAL A 26 11.70 -3.72 30.51
C VAL A 26 11.41 -4.75 29.42
N ILE A 27 10.17 -4.72 28.89
CA ILE A 27 9.77 -5.62 27.80
C ILE A 27 10.54 -5.30 26.51
N ALA A 28 10.69 -4.02 26.18
CA ALA A 28 11.43 -3.60 25.01
C ALA A 28 12.90 -3.99 25.08
N ASP A 29 13.54 -3.80 26.26
CA ASP A 29 14.93 -4.17 26.45
C ASP A 29 15.16 -5.68 26.32
N ALA A 30 14.24 -6.50 26.86
CA ALA A 30 14.29 -7.96 26.69
C ALA A 30 14.19 -8.34 25.20
N TRP A 31 13.29 -7.69 24.44
CA TRP A 31 13.16 -7.95 23.00
C TRP A 31 14.35 -7.45 22.19
N ARG A 32 14.96 -6.31 22.58
CA ARG A 32 16.17 -5.79 21.94
C ARG A 32 17.32 -6.77 22.10
N GLN A 33 17.53 -7.32 23.28
CA GLN A 33 18.54 -8.31 23.56
C GLN A 33 18.31 -9.62 22.80
N GLU A 34 17.06 -10.13 22.83
CA GLU A 34 16.71 -11.41 22.21
C GLU A 34 16.82 -11.37 20.67
N LEU A 35 16.38 -10.29 20.04
CA LEU A 35 16.30 -10.19 18.58
C LEU A 35 17.43 -9.34 17.96
N GLY A 36 18.32 -8.73 18.76
CA GLY A 36 19.36 -7.85 18.24
C GLY A 36 18.78 -6.64 17.47
N VAL A 37 17.68 -6.07 17.95
CA VAL A 37 17.09 -4.85 17.39
C VAL A 37 17.47 -3.63 18.22
N GLU A 38 17.55 -2.46 17.59
CA GLU A 38 17.96 -1.22 18.24
C GLU A 38 16.78 -0.49 18.89
N THR A 39 15.62 -0.53 18.24
CA THR A 39 14.43 0.22 18.63
C THR A 39 13.20 -0.66 18.64
N VAL A 40 12.35 -0.47 19.67
CA VAL A 40 11.04 -1.10 19.76
C VAL A 40 9.94 -0.04 19.71
N LEU A 41 9.02 -0.19 18.78
CA LEU A 41 7.85 0.65 18.59
C LEU A 41 6.60 -0.09 19.12
N VAL A 42 5.79 0.60 19.93
CA VAL A 42 4.55 0.04 20.48
C VAL A 42 3.36 0.91 20.09
N PRO A 43 2.37 0.36 19.37
CA PRO A 43 1.18 1.11 19.00
C PRO A 43 0.40 1.59 20.24
N ARG A 44 0.07 2.90 20.24
CA ARG A 44 -0.79 3.53 21.26
C ARG A 44 -2.27 3.50 20.88
N GLY A 45 -2.55 3.49 19.58
CA GLY A 45 -3.89 3.57 19.04
C GLY A 45 -3.92 3.28 17.54
N PRO A 46 -5.06 3.51 16.90
CA PRO A 46 -5.18 3.41 15.45
C PRO A 46 -4.36 4.48 14.74
N VAL A 47 -4.08 4.27 13.46
CA VAL A 47 -3.52 5.30 12.58
C VAL A 47 -4.49 6.46 12.45
N GLN A 48 -3.95 7.68 12.32
CA GLN A 48 -4.74 8.91 12.29
C GLN A 48 -4.56 9.70 10.99
N GLY A 49 -5.61 10.44 10.65
CA GLY A 49 -5.63 11.37 9.54
C GLY A 49 -5.59 10.72 8.15
N GLU A 50 -5.73 11.56 7.15
CA GLU A 50 -5.70 11.16 5.73
C GLU A 50 -4.34 10.57 5.35
N LEU A 51 -3.24 11.07 5.93
CA LEU A 51 -1.88 10.58 5.71
C LEU A 51 -1.56 9.29 6.49
N ARG A 52 -2.53 8.74 7.25
CA ARG A 52 -2.43 7.46 7.95
C ARG A 52 -1.22 7.37 8.90
N GLN A 53 -0.99 8.42 9.69
CA GLN A 53 0.15 8.49 10.60
C GLN A 53 0.02 7.48 11.75
N PRO A 54 1.05 6.65 12.00
CA PRO A 54 1.08 5.75 13.15
C PRO A 54 1.16 6.51 14.48
N GLN A 55 0.50 5.98 15.51
CA GLN A 55 0.59 6.49 16.88
C GLN A 55 1.41 5.52 17.72
N LEU A 56 2.68 5.84 17.99
CA LEU A 56 3.65 4.90 18.55
C LEU A 56 4.37 5.47 19.80
N LEU A 57 4.64 4.59 20.76
CA LEU A 57 5.67 4.77 21.76
C LEU A 57 6.99 4.23 21.21
N VAL A 58 8.10 4.88 21.57
CA VAL A 58 9.46 4.52 21.13
C VAL A 58 10.24 4.10 22.36
N PHE A 59 10.90 2.95 22.30
CA PHE A 59 11.78 2.43 23.32
C PHE A 59 13.12 2.04 22.70
N GLY A 60 14.22 2.34 23.35
CA GLY A 60 15.58 2.09 22.86
C GLY A 60 16.15 3.29 22.12
N GLU A 61 16.88 3.05 21.03
CA GLU A 61 17.51 4.11 20.26
C GLU A 61 16.48 5.07 19.64
N PRO A 62 16.76 6.38 19.59
CA PRO A 62 15.81 7.36 19.06
C PRO A 62 15.61 7.24 17.55
N SER A 63 16.56 6.66 16.83
CA SER A 63 16.46 6.48 15.38
C SER A 63 15.47 5.36 15.05
N THR A 64 14.46 5.71 14.27
CA THR A 64 13.42 4.80 13.78
C THR A 64 13.51 4.56 12.28
N GLU A 65 14.53 5.13 11.62
CA GLU A 65 14.85 4.80 10.24
C GLU A 65 15.37 3.38 10.14
N THR A 66 14.89 2.66 9.15
CA THR A 66 15.26 1.26 8.94
C THR A 66 15.15 0.89 7.47
N GLU A 67 15.74 -0.25 7.12
CA GLU A 67 15.61 -0.85 5.81
C GLU A 67 14.94 -2.22 5.93
N VAL A 68 13.96 -2.48 5.06
CA VAL A 68 13.25 -3.76 4.95
C VAL A 68 13.54 -4.36 3.60
N MET A 69 13.88 -5.65 3.59
CA MET A 69 14.00 -6.44 2.37
C MET A 69 12.85 -7.45 2.28
N GLU A 70 12.17 -7.47 1.14
CA GLU A 70 11.08 -8.40 0.88
C GLU A 70 11.07 -8.77 -0.61
N HIS A 71 11.18 -10.07 -0.92
CA HIS A 71 11.17 -10.56 -2.31
C HIS A 71 12.17 -9.86 -3.25
N GLY A 72 13.36 -9.55 -2.75
CA GLY A 72 14.40 -8.88 -3.50
C GLY A 72 14.22 -7.37 -3.67
N SER A 73 13.11 -6.80 -3.26
CA SER A 73 12.93 -5.34 -3.19
C SER A 73 13.35 -4.82 -1.81
N ARG A 74 13.88 -3.61 -1.79
CA ARG A 74 14.38 -2.94 -0.59
C ARG A 74 13.59 -1.64 -0.35
N TRP A 75 13.22 -1.40 0.90
CA TRP A 75 12.55 -0.16 1.31
C TRP A 75 13.25 0.45 2.51
N ARG A 76 13.69 1.68 2.35
CA ARG A 76 14.07 2.55 3.45
C ARG A 76 12.83 3.31 3.93
N LEU A 77 12.66 3.44 5.23
CA LEU A 77 11.55 4.17 5.82
C LEU A 77 11.87 4.59 7.25
N ASP A 78 11.20 5.64 7.73
CA ASP A 78 11.06 5.91 9.16
C ASP A 78 9.82 5.17 9.68
N ALA A 79 10.04 4.10 10.45
CA ALA A 79 8.96 3.25 10.97
C ALA A 79 8.07 3.94 12.01
N ARG A 80 8.48 5.10 12.55
CA ARG A 80 7.66 5.95 13.43
C ARG A 80 6.65 6.78 12.64
N GLN A 81 7.00 7.18 11.43
CA GLN A 81 6.18 8.07 10.60
C GLN A 81 5.37 7.32 9.55
N LEU A 82 5.87 6.17 9.10
CA LEU A 82 5.31 5.43 7.98
C LEU A 82 4.99 3.98 8.37
N MET A 83 3.91 3.47 7.81
CA MET A 83 3.48 2.10 8.04
C MET A 83 4.11 1.14 7.04
N PHE A 84 4.67 0.03 7.50
CA PHE A 84 5.05 -1.08 6.63
C PHE A 84 4.19 -2.30 6.95
N ALA A 85 3.17 -2.58 6.12
CA ALA A 85 2.20 -3.64 6.36
C ALA A 85 2.69 -4.98 5.79
N ALA A 86 3.29 -5.84 6.61
CA ALA A 86 3.75 -7.17 6.21
C ALA A 86 2.64 -8.05 5.62
N GLY A 87 1.38 -7.89 6.09
CA GLY A 87 0.24 -8.65 5.58
C GLY A 87 -0.14 -8.36 4.13
N ASN A 88 0.43 -7.34 3.49
CA ASN A 88 0.20 -7.05 2.07
C ASN A 88 1.25 -7.72 1.14
N ARG A 89 2.18 -8.49 1.70
CA ARG A 89 3.31 -9.07 0.96
C ARG A 89 2.88 -9.91 -0.24
N VAL A 90 1.91 -10.78 -0.06
CA VAL A 90 1.39 -11.64 -1.14
C VAL A 90 0.72 -10.80 -2.23
N GLU A 91 -0.03 -9.78 -1.83
CA GLU A 91 -0.72 -8.88 -2.77
C GLU A 91 0.25 -8.02 -3.57
N ARG A 92 1.32 -7.53 -2.95
CA ARG A 92 2.41 -6.82 -3.67
C ARG A 92 3.02 -7.67 -4.78
N LEU A 93 3.31 -8.95 -4.48
CA LEU A 93 3.83 -9.89 -5.47
C LEU A 93 2.82 -10.23 -6.55
N ARG A 94 1.55 -10.41 -6.16
CA ARG A 94 0.48 -10.67 -7.12
C ARG A 94 0.36 -9.52 -8.11
N PHE A 95 0.27 -8.29 -7.63
CA PHE A 95 0.20 -7.10 -8.48
C PHE A 95 1.40 -7.02 -9.42
N ALA A 96 2.60 -7.25 -8.92
CA ALA A 96 3.81 -7.24 -9.73
C ALA A 96 3.77 -8.23 -10.90
N ARG A 97 3.11 -9.38 -10.72
CA ARG A 97 2.95 -10.40 -11.78
C ARG A 97 1.84 -10.08 -12.79
N LEU A 98 0.93 -9.18 -12.45
CA LEU A 98 -0.18 -8.79 -13.35
C LEU A 98 0.24 -7.72 -14.36
N VAL A 99 1.28 -6.95 -14.07
CA VAL A 99 1.78 -5.93 -14.98
C VAL A 99 2.40 -6.59 -16.21
N GLN A 100 1.97 -6.15 -17.39
CA GLN A 100 2.40 -6.70 -18.66
C GLN A 100 3.51 -5.85 -19.29
N ARG A 101 4.21 -6.48 -20.22
CA ARG A 101 5.29 -5.84 -20.98
C ARG A 101 4.80 -4.59 -21.69
N GLY A 102 5.47 -3.47 -21.42
CA GLY A 102 5.20 -2.19 -22.08
C GLY A 102 4.01 -1.42 -21.51
N GLU A 103 3.29 -1.96 -20.50
CA GLU A 103 2.20 -1.23 -19.86
C GLU A 103 2.64 0.11 -19.26
N ARG A 104 1.77 1.09 -19.37
CA ARG A 104 1.82 2.35 -18.59
C ARG A 104 0.93 2.19 -17.37
N VAL A 105 1.52 2.25 -16.21
CA VAL A 105 0.85 2.00 -14.92
C VAL A 105 0.82 3.27 -14.09
N ALA A 106 -0.34 3.64 -13.54
CA ALA A 106 -0.46 4.68 -12.53
C ALA A 106 -0.76 4.07 -11.16
N ASP A 107 0.11 4.32 -10.19
CA ASP A 107 -0.14 4.07 -8.77
C ASP A 107 -0.54 5.40 -8.13
N LEU A 108 -1.83 5.57 -7.82
CA LEU A 108 -2.37 6.83 -7.33
C LEU A 108 -2.23 7.03 -5.82
N PHE A 109 -1.65 6.03 -5.12
CA PHE A 109 -1.40 6.04 -3.68
C PHE A 109 -0.11 5.30 -3.34
N ALA A 110 1.00 5.73 -3.92
CA ALA A 110 2.22 4.95 -3.99
C ALA A 110 2.89 4.68 -2.63
N GLY A 111 2.65 5.53 -1.62
CA GLY A 111 3.37 5.43 -0.36
C GLY A 111 4.88 5.56 -0.60
N ILE A 112 5.64 4.62 -0.09
CA ILE A 112 7.10 4.52 -0.32
C ILE A 112 7.45 3.60 -1.51
N GLY A 113 6.49 3.32 -2.39
CA GLY A 113 6.66 2.45 -3.56
C GLY A 113 6.29 0.99 -3.32
N TYR A 114 5.35 0.73 -2.40
CA TYR A 114 5.01 -0.64 -1.96
C TYR A 114 4.64 -1.59 -3.09
N PHE A 115 3.86 -1.15 -4.05
CA PHE A 115 3.43 -1.93 -5.21
C PHE A 115 4.26 -1.61 -6.46
N THR A 116 4.54 -0.34 -6.67
CA THR A 116 5.26 0.17 -7.83
C THR A 116 6.64 -0.45 -7.97
N ILE A 117 7.44 -0.50 -6.88
CA ILE A 117 8.82 -0.99 -6.95
C ILE A 117 8.91 -2.48 -7.31
N PRO A 118 8.16 -3.39 -6.63
CA PRO A 118 8.17 -4.80 -7.03
C PRO A 118 7.72 -5.02 -8.47
N ALA A 119 6.70 -4.24 -8.93
CA ALA A 119 6.19 -4.34 -10.28
C ALA A 119 7.20 -3.86 -11.33
N ALA A 120 7.87 -2.72 -11.09
CA ALA A 120 8.91 -2.20 -11.97
C ALA A 120 10.13 -3.14 -12.07
N ARG A 121 10.46 -3.82 -10.98
CA ARG A 121 11.52 -4.84 -10.98
C ARG A 121 11.14 -6.11 -11.74
N ALA A 122 9.84 -6.51 -11.65
CA ALA A 122 9.33 -7.70 -12.32
C ALA A 122 9.17 -7.49 -13.82
N GLU A 123 8.75 -6.29 -14.25
CA GLU A 123 8.58 -5.95 -15.66
C GLU A 123 9.37 -4.68 -16.04
N PRO A 124 10.63 -4.86 -16.47
CA PRO A 124 11.53 -3.73 -16.77
C PRO A 124 11.12 -2.84 -17.95
N ARG A 125 10.18 -3.31 -18.77
CA ARG A 125 9.69 -2.55 -19.94
C ARG A 125 8.41 -1.76 -19.66
N ALA A 126 7.74 -1.99 -18.54
CA ALA A 126 6.62 -1.17 -18.10
C ALA A 126 7.11 0.22 -17.63
N ARG A 127 6.21 1.19 -17.66
CA ARG A 127 6.46 2.55 -17.19
C ARG A 127 5.45 2.90 -16.11
N PHE A 128 5.93 3.50 -15.03
CA PHE A 128 5.14 3.77 -13.84
C PHE A 128 5.13 5.27 -13.54
N VAL A 129 3.94 5.77 -13.23
CA VAL A 129 3.76 7.03 -12.53
C VAL A 129 3.27 6.71 -11.12
N ALA A 130 3.99 7.17 -10.11
CA ALA A 130 3.74 6.89 -8.70
C ALA A 130 3.41 8.18 -7.95
N VAL A 131 2.14 8.41 -7.65
CA VAL A 131 1.65 9.62 -6.98
C VAL A 131 1.56 9.39 -5.49
N GLU A 132 2.16 10.28 -4.71
CA GLU A 132 2.08 10.25 -3.24
C GLU A 132 1.85 11.66 -2.69
N LYS A 133 0.83 11.78 -1.81
CA LYS A 133 0.43 13.06 -1.21
C LYS A 133 1.26 13.42 0.02
N ASN A 134 1.71 12.43 0.80
CA ASN A 134 2.48 12.63 2.00
C ASN A 134 3.94 12.97 1.64
N PRO A 135 4.45 14.18 1.96
CA PRO A 135 5.83 14.57 1.61
C PRO A 135 6.88 13.64 2.21
N THR A 136 6.65 13.13 3.43
CA THR A 136 7.56 12.18 4.07
C THR A 136 7.61 10.87 3.31
N ALA A 137 6.46 10.31 2.93
CA ALA A 137 6.40 9.07 2.14
C ALA A 137 6.99 9.28 0.74
N TYR A 138 6.73 10.42 0.11
CA TYR A 138 7.29 10.78 -1.19
C TYR A 138 8.83 10.83 -1.17
N ARG A 139 9.45 11.44 -0.17
CA ARG A 139 10.91 11.43 -0.01
C ARG A 139 11.45 10.00 -0.02
N TYR A 140 10.85 9.11 0.77
CA TYR A 140 11.25 7.70 0.79
C TYR A 140 10.90 6.96 -0.51
N LEU A 141 9.84 7.34 -1.22
CA LEU A 141 9.53 6.80 -2.54
C LEU A 141 10.68 7.08 -3.52
N GLU A 142 11.16 8.32 -3.59
CA GLU A 142 12.29 8.68 -4.45
C GLU A 142 13.57 7.92 -4.05
N GLU A 143 13.89 7.87 -2.75
CA GLU A 143 15.03 7.11 -2.26
C GLU A 143 14.93 5.62 -2.61
N ASN A 144 13.76 5.02 -2.44
CA ASN A 144 13.53 3.61 -2.70
C ASN A 144 13.55 3.27 -4.19
N VAL A 145 13.06 4.15 -5.05
CA VAL A 145 13.16 4.02 -6.51
C VAL A 145 14.65 3.90 -6.92
N ARG A 146 15.50 4.79 -6.43
CA ARG A 146 16.96 4.74 -6.67
C ARG A 146 17.61 3.51 -6.05
N LEU A 147 17.26 3.19 -4.79
CA LEU A 147 17.78 2.03 -4.05
C LEU A 147 17.53 0.69 -4.79
N ASN A 148 16.42 0.61 -5.50
CA ASN A 148 16.04 -0.58 -6.27
C ASN A 148 16.44 -0.50 -7.75
N ARG A 149 17.07 0.60 -8.20
CA ARG A 149 17.52 0.82 -9.59
C ARG A 149 16.36 0.73 -10.60
N VAL A 150 15.23 1.34 -10.26
CA VAL A 150 14.04 1.41 -11.13
C VAL A 150 13.68 2.84 -11.54
N ASP A 151 14.60 3.78 -11.37
CA ASP A 151 14.46 5.20 -11.70
C ASP A 151 14.23 5.45 -13.20
N ALA A 152 14.74 4.59 -14.08
CA ALA A 152 14.45 4.65 -15.50
C ALA A 152 12.99 4.31 -15.87
N GLN A 153 12.27 3.61 -14.98
CA GLN A 153 10.90 3.13 -15.23
C GLN A 153 9.85 3.86 -14.39
N VAL A 154 10.21 4.35 -13.22
CA VAL A 154 9.30 4.93 -12.23
C VAL A 154 9.50 6.43 -12.13
N ARG A 155 8.42 7.18 -12.37
CA ARG A 155 8.34 8.61 -12.16
C ARG A 155 7.53 8.91 -10.90
N PRO A 156 8.16 9.25 -9.76
CA PRO A 156 7.46 9.73 -8.58
C PRO A 156 6.87 11.13 -8.82
N ILE A 157 5.70 11.40 -8.24
CA ILE A 157 5.06 12.71 -8.24
C ILE A 157 4.53 13.01 -6.84
N LEU A 158 4.99 14.10 -6.24
CA LEU A 158 4.42 14.63 -5.00
C LEU A 158 3.13 15.39 -5.30
N GLY A 159 2.04 15.01 -4.68
CA GLY A 159 0.78 15.75 -4.79
C GLY A 159 -0.45 14.90 -4.54
N ASP A 160 -1.59 15.57 -4.47
CA ASP A 160 -2.89 14.91 -4.43
C ASP A 160 -3.22 14.35 -5.81
N ASN A 161 -3.56 13.07 -5.90
CA ASN A 161 -3.88 12.41 -7.17
C ASN A 161 -5.09 13.01 -7.90
N ARG A 162 -5.93 13.79 -7.20
CA ARG A 162 -7.06 14.53 -7.80
C ARG A 162 -6.59 15.75 -8.58
N GLU A 163 -5.45 16.34 -8.20
CA GLU A 163 -4.97 17.64 -8.68
C GLU A 163 -3.74 17.52 -9.59
N VAL A 164 -2.89 16.49 -9.38
CA VAL A 164 -1.69 16.33 -10.20
C VAL A 164 -2.05 16.18 -11.68
N PRO A 165 -1.36 16.89 -12.57
CA PRO A 165 -1.61 16.84 -14.01
C PRO A 165 -1.09 15.52 -14.59
N LEU A 166 -1.97 14.54 -14.69
CA LEU A 166 -1.71 13.29 -15.40
C LEU A 166 -2.42 13.29 -16.74
N GLU A 167 -1.73 12.74 -17.73
CA GLU A 167 -2.25 12.63 -19.10
C GLU A 167 -3.51 11.72 -19.11
N ALA A 168 -4.63 12.28 -19.60
CA ALA A 168 -5.87 11.53 -19.71
C ALA A 168 -5.75 10.36 -20.69
N ARG A 169 -6.46 9.27 -20.43
CA ARG A 169 -6.57 8.11 -21.34
C ARG A 169 -5.23 7.52 -21.76
N SER A 170 -4.26 7.50 -20.84
CA SER A 170 -2.88 7.13 -21.19
C SER A 170 -2.33 5.95 -20.37
N PHE A 171 -3.08 5.42 -19.41
CA PHE A 171 -2.61 4.32 -18.54
C PHE A 171 -3.38 3.03 -18.81
N ASP A 172 -2.66 1.95 -19.06
CA ASP A 172 -3.23 0.62 -19.28
C ASP A 172 -3.72 0.00 -17.97
N ARG A 173 -3.11 0.41 -16.85
CA ARG A 173 -3.39 -0.11 -15.52
C ARG A 173 -3.31 0.98 -14.46
N ILE A 174 -4.30 0.98 -13.55
CA ILE A 174 -4.34 1.94 -12.44
C ILE A 174 -4.54 1.21 -11.12
N LEU A 175 -3.66 1.49 -10.17
CA LEU A 175 -3.74 1.00 -8.81
C LEU A 175 -4.31 2.08 -7.89
N LEU A 176 -5.35 1.73 -7.15
CA LEU A 176 -6.00 2.54 -6.14
C LEU A 176 -5.80 1.89 -4.76
N GLY A 177 -4.58 2.02 -4.22
CA GLY A 177 -4.13 1.35 -2.99
C GLY A 177 -4.57 1.99 -1.68
N TYR A 178 -5.61 2.84 -1.67
CA TYR A 178 -6.05 3.56 -0.48
C TYR A 178 -7.07 2.76 0.36
N LEU A 179 -6.90 2.77 1.67
CA LEU A 179 -7.79 2.15 2.66
C LEU A 179 -8.35 3.21 3.62
N PRO A 180 -9.61 3.10 4.05
CA PRO A 180 -10.47 1.91 3.98
C PRO A 180 -11.17 1.68 2.66
N SER A 181 -11.26 2.66 1.75
CA SER A 181 -11.93 2.48 0.48
C SER A 181 -11.34 3.38 -0.58
N SER A 182 -11.07 2.84 -1.75
CA SER A 182 -10.60 3.56 -2.92
C SER A 182 -11.73 3.97 -3.90
N LEU A 183 -12.97 3.63 -3.60
CA LEU A 183 -14.13 3.93 -4.48
C LEU A 183 -14.29 5.42 -4.84
N PRO A 184 -14.03 6.40 -3.95
CA PRO A 184 -14.16 7.82 -4.30
C PRO A 184 -13.25 8.29 -5.43
N TRP A 185 -12.23 7.52 -5.77
CA TRP A 185 -11.26 7.89 -6.83
C TRP A 185 -11.49 7.15 -8.15
N VAL A 186 -12.58 6.36 -8.27
CA VAL A 186 -12.88 5.59 -9.50
C VAL A 186 -13.09 6.52 -10.69
N ALA A 187 -13.86 7.60 -10.56
CA ALA A 187 -14.06 8.57 -11.64
C ALA A 187 -12.72 9.15 -12.15
N ARG A 188 -11.81 9.50 -11.22
CA ARG A 188 -10.46 9.96 -11.59
C ARG A 188 -9.67 8.87 -12.31
N ALA A 189 -9.70 7.64 -11.82
CA ALA A 189 -9.00 6.53 -12.46
C ALA A 189 -9.53 6.29 -13.89
N LEU A 190 -10.85 6.29 -14.08
CA LEU A 190 -11.47 6.12 -15.40
C LEU A 190 -11.07 7.21 -16.39
N SER A 191 -10.93 8.47 -15.93
CA SER A 191 -10.47 9.57 -16.79
C SER A 191 -9.03 9.40 -17.28
N LEU A 192 -8.22 8.61 -16.58
CA LEU A 192 -6.81 8.35 -16.89
C LEU A 192 -6.62 7.05 -17.69
N LEU A 193 -7.60 6.15 -17.64
CA LEU A 193 -7.49 4.82 -18.23
C LEU A 193 -7.46 4.86 -19.75
N ALA A 194 -6.54 4.10 -20.36
CA ALA A 194 -6.39 4.02 -21.80
C ALA A 194 -7.62 3.39 -22.48
N ARG A 195 -7.82 3.69 -23.75
CA ARG A 195 -8.87 3.09 -24.56
C ARG A 195 -8.30 2.00 -25.49
N PRO A 196 -9.08 0.97 -25.87
CA PRO A 196 -10.52 0.81 -25.61
C PRO A 196 -10.86 0.26 -24.23
N ALA A 197 -9.90 -0.31 -23.51
CA ALA A 197 -10.09 -0.89 -22.17
C ALA A 197 -8.78 -0.84 -21.38
N GLY A 198 -8.88 -0.86 -20.05
CA GLY A 198 -7.74 -0.94 -19.16
C GLY A 198 -8.12 -1.58 -17.83
N SER A 199 -7.14 -1.77 -16.96
CA SER A 199 -7.30 -2.50 -15.68
C SER A 199 -7.28 -1.56 -14.47
N LEU A 200 -8.21 -1.77 -13.56
CA LEU A 200 -8.26 -1.12 -12.24
C LEU A 200 -8.01 -2.15 -11.14
N HIS A 201 -7.24 -1.77 -10.13
CA HIS A 201 -7.05 -2.52 -8.90
C HIS A 201 -7.53 -1.69 -7.73
N LEU A 202 -8.64 -2.08 -7.10
CA LEU A 202 -9.33 -1.29 -6.08
C LEU A 202 -9.22 -1.98 -4.71
N HIS A 203 -8.70 -1.24 -3.74
CA HIS A 203 -8.56 -1.72 -2.37
C HIS A 203 -9.74 -1.24 -1.52
N LEU A 204 -10.38 -2.17 -0.81
CA LEU A 204 -11.53 -1.92 0.05
C LEU A 204 -11.40 -2.66 1.38
N VAL A 205 -12.04 -2.12 2.39
CA VAL A 205 -12.29 -2.80 3.67
C VAL A 205 -13.80 -2.98 3.80
N VAL A 206 -14.21 -4.23 3.87
CA VAL A 206 -15.61 -4.63 4.00
C VAL A 206 -15.82 -5.50 5.23
N GLU A 207 -17.05 -5.83 5.56
CA GLU A 207 -17.34 -6.83 6.59
C GLU A 207 -16.80 -8.20 6.15
N ALA A 208 -16.30 -8.98 7.10
CA ALA A 208 -15.68 -10.28 6.79
C ALA A 208 -16.71 -11.32 6.30
N ARG A 209 -17.99 -11.15 6.67
CA ARG A 209 -19.06 -11.98 6.14
C ARG A 209 -19.35 -11.57 4.70
N ASP A 210 -19.35 -12.53 3.78
CA ASP A 210 -19.60 -12.31 2.34
C ASP A 210 -18.71 -11.22 1.69
N ALA A 211 -17.47 -11.09 2.16
CA ALA A 211 -16.56 -10.00 1.85
C ALA A 211 -16.35 -9.79 0.34
N LEU A 212 -16.18 -10.87 -0.42
CA LEU A 212 -15.95 -10.77 -1.88
C LEU A 212 -17.18 -10.20 -2.58
N ARG A 213 -18.36 -10.74 -2.29
CA ARG A 213 -19.61 -10.26 -2.88
C ARG A 213 -19.89 -8.80 -2.55
N GLN A 214 -19.67 -8.38 -1.29
CA GLN A 214 -19.83 -6.98 -0.90
C GLN A 214 -18.88 -6.07 -1.68
N ALA A 215 -17.60 -6.44 -1.79
CA ALA A 215 -16.61 -5.63 -2.47
C ALA A 215 -16.89 -5.55 -3.98
N GLU A 216 -17.21 -6.67 -4.63
CA GLU A 216 -17.55 -6.71 -6.06
C GLU A 216 -18.81 -5.91 -6.35
N SER A 217 -19.87 -6.06 -5.54
CA SER A 217 -21.10 -5.27 -5.70
C SER A 217 -20.86 -3.77 -5.53
N ALA A 218 -20.04 -3.38 -4.55
CA ALA A 218 -19.71 -1.96 -4.35
C ALA A 218 -18.92 -1.37 -5.52
N VAL A 219 -17.99 -2.15 -6.09
CA VAL A 219 -17.24 -1.73 -7.28
C VAL A 219 -18.16 -1.65 -8.50
N SER A 220 -19.01 -2.68 -8.75
CA SER A 220 -19.97 -2.65 -9.84
C SER A 220 -20.86 -1.42 -9.80
N ALA A 221 -21.47 -1.14 -8.64
CA ALA A 221 -22.33 0.02 -8.48
C ALA A 221 -21.64 1.37 -8.77
N VAL A 222 -20.35 1.49 -8.47
CA VAL A 222 -19.59 2.70 -8.80
C VAL A 222 -19.27 2.76 -10.30
N LEU A 223 -18.86 1.64 -10.92
CA LEU A 223 -18.60 1.57 -12.35
C LEU A 223 -19.87 1.93 -13.15
N ASP A 224 -21.01 1.36 -12.78
CA ASP A 224 -22.32 1.64 -13.41
C ASP A 224 -22.66 3.12 -13.32
N ARG A 225 -22.49 3.74 -12.15
CA ARG A 225 -22.73 5.18 -11.95
C ARG A 225 -21.83 6.06 -12.82
N GLU A 226 -20.57 5.65 -13.01
CA GLU A 226 -19.59 6.38 -13.83
C GLU A 226 -19.68 6.02 -15.33
N GLY A 227 -20.65 5.20 -15.74
CA GLY A 227 -20.84 4.78 -17.13
C GLY A 227 -19.72 3.90 -17.69
N ALA A 228 -19.01 3.19 -16.83
CA ALA A 228 -17.91 2.30 -17.23
C ALA A 228 -18.40 0.85 -17.28
N GLU A 229 -18.09 0.15 -18.39
CA GLU A 229 -18.53 -1.22 -18.61
C GLU A 229 -17.40 -2.22 -18.31
N PRO A 230 -17.59 -3.17 -17.36
CA PRO A 230 -16.69 -4.29 -17.20
C PRO A 230 -16.66 -5.17 -18.46
N VAL A 231 -15.45 -5.44 -18.99
CA VAL A 231 -15.28 -6.35 -20.16
C VAL A 231 -15.13 -7.82 -19.75
N ALA A 232 -15.01 -8.08 -18.45
CA ALA A 232 -14.97 -9.40 -17.85
C ALA A 232 -15.54 -9.31 -16.42
N PRO A 233 -15.96 -10.45 -15.82
CA PRO A 233 -16.40 -10.47 -14.44
C PRO A 233 -15.38 -9.86 -13.49
N LEU A 234 -15.84 -9.08 -12.51
CA LEU A 234 -15.01 -8.56 -11.45
C LEU A 234 -14.37 -9.72 -10.67
N ARG A 235 -13.15 -9.50 -10.18
CA ARG A 235 -12.40 -10.54 -9.45
C ARG A 235 -11.99 -10.02 -8.08
N GLY A 236 -12.81 -10.33 -7.08
CA GLY A 236 -12.50 -10.05 -5.68
C GLY A 236 -11.47 -11.03 -5.11
N ARG A 237 -10.63 -10.53 -4.21
CA ARG A 237 -9.66 -11.32 -3.45
C ARG A 237 -9.52 -10.77 -2.04
N GLU A 238 -9.65 -11.64 -1.05
CA GLU A 238 -9.29 -11.31 0.32
C GLU A 238 -7.77 -11.25 0.48
N VAL A 239 -7.28 -10.18 1.09
CA VAL A 239 -5.85 -9.95 1.33
C VAL A 239 -5.46 -10.34 2.75
N LYS A 240 -6.20 -9.82 3.73
CA LYS A 240 -5.94 -10.07 5.16
C LYS A 240 -7.08 -9.55 6.04
N PRO A 241 -7.21 -10.02 7.29
CA PRO A 241 -8.02 -9.36 8.29
C PRO A 241 -7.57 -7.89 8.48
N TYR A 242 -8.53 -6.98 8.61
CA TYR A 242 -8.24 -5.55 8.80
C TYR A 242 -8.52 -5.07 10.24
N GLY A 243 -9.42 -5.75 10.94
CA GLY A 243 -9.83 -5.50 12.31
C GLY A 243 -10.93 -6.48 12.70
N PRO A 244 -11.54 -6.33 13.89
CA PRO A 244 -12.65 -7.19 14.29
C PRO A 244 -13.78 -7.14 13.26
N GLY A 245 -14.18 -8.30 12.75
CA GLY A 245 -15.29 -8.46 11.81
C GLY A 245 -15.08 -7.81 10.41
N ARG A 246 -13.86 -7.33 10.07
CA ARG A 246 -13.58 -6.67 8.80
C ARG A 246 -12.38 -7.27 8.10
N THR A 247 -12.42 -7.29 6.78
CA THR A 247 -11.33 -7.79 5.94
C THR A 247 -10.97 -6.79 4.84
N HIS A 248 -9.70 -6.80 4.45
CA HIS A 248 -9.19 -6.08 3.31
C HIS A 248 -9.36 -6.94 2.07
N VAL A 249 -10.04 -6.41 1.07
CA VAL A 249 -10.29 -7.03 -0.23
C VAL A 249 -9.68 -6.15 -1.33
N VAL A 250 -9.16 -6.78 -2.36
CA VAL A 250 -8.84 -6.14 -3.64
C VAL A 250 -9.82 -6.64 -4.69
N VAL A 251 -10.35 -5.73 -5.49
CA VAL A 251 -11.17 -6.06 -6.66
C VAL A 251 -10.42 -5.64 -7.91
N ASP A 252 -10.14 -6.60 -8.79
CA ASP A 252 -9.59 -6.36 -10.12
C ASP A 252 -10.74 -6.21 -11.11
N ALA A 253 -10.74 -5.13 -11.88
CA ALA A 253 -11.71 -4.83 -12.91
C ALA A 253 -10.99 -4.46 -14.22
N THR A 254 -11.32 -5.14 -15.31
CA THR A 254 -10.96 -4.66 -16.65
C THR A 254 -12.19 -3.99 -17.24
N VAL A 255 -12.09 -2.73 -17.59
CA VAL A 255 -13.23 -1.91 -17.97
C VAL A 255 -12.98 -1.13 -19.26
N ARG A 256 -14.05 -0.89 -20.02
CA ARG A 256 -14.08 0.18 -21.02
C ARG A 256 -14.47 1.46 -20.31
N GLY A 257 -13.67 2.50 -20.53
CA GLY A 257 -14.02 3.83 -20.03
C GLY A 257 -15.17 4.47 -20.81
N PRO A 258 -15.87 5.41 -20.18
CA PRO A 258 -16.94 6.18 -20.82
C PRO A 258 -16.44 7.03 -21.98
#